data_0105e5ff7dd9d62b3be093be44d3d6b4
#
_entry.id   0105e5ff7dd9d62b3be093be44d3d6b4
#
_cell.length_a   1.000
_cell.length_b   1.000
_cell.length_c   1.000
_cell.angle_alpha   90.00
_cell.angle_beta   90.00
_cell.angle_gamma   90.00
#
_symmetry.space_group_name_H-M   'P 1'
#
loop_
_entity.id
_entity.type
_entity.pdbx_description
1 polymer ?
#
loop_
_entity_poly.entity_id
_entity_poly.type
_entity_poly.pdbx_seq_one_letter_code
_entity_poly.pdbx_strand_id
1 'polypeptide(L)'
;MNEVSQSRLDKKLRLEFNYNSNHLEGNTLTYSETELLLIFDETKGNHTHREYEEMKAHDVALQLVKDWATDIKRPLSEANIKNLNEIILVRPFWKDAITPDGQKTRRLIKVGDYKEFPNSVRLSNGELFEYASVTDTPILMGELIQWYRAEEQKNELHPVELAAMLHYKLVRIHPFDDGNGRISRLLMNYVLLKNNLPPVIIKSADKRNYISSLNSADTGDINSFIKYIAQQLVWSLELSIKAAKGESIEEADDFEKEISIWKKQASQNVVTPLHRNDDLIYEIYTHGIQEMFELFADKHKQFYDLFNKSICFTYKNSNGREGTQWLTDEIDRIILKPKAMIADAGEAPQLIIAADTFRNIFIQVNLQEYKFNAKDPFTIHAQLMFNFHPYKYEVKYANKKIEKNYGELLDTEERKQIIADCLKAVFAEIKVKSGNGKY
;
A
#
# COMPACT_ATOMS: atom_id res chain seq x y z
N MET A 1 -27.75 -3.83 -20.74
CA MET A 1 -26.31 -3.72 -20.43
C MET A 1 -25.78 -5.12 -20.18
N ASN A 2 -24.54 -5.44 -20.61
CA ASN A 2 -23.94 -6.73 -20.27
C ASN A 2 -23.38 -6.70 -18.82
N GLU A 3 -23.16 -7.87 -18.22
CA GLU A 3 -22.72 -7.98 -16.82
C GLU A 3 -21.37 -7.28 -16.55
N VAL A 4 -20.45 -7.30 -17.51
CA VAL A 4 -19.12 -6.65 -17.35
C VAL A 4 -19.28 -5.13 -17.30
N SER A 5 -20.07 -4.55 -18.20
CA SER A 5 -20.34 -3.11 -18.20
C SER A 5 -21.10 -2.67 -16.95
N GLN A 6 -22.05 -3.48 -16.48
CA GLN A 6 -22.78 -3.23 -15.24
C GLN A 6 -21.84 -3.22 -14.04
N SER A 7 -21.00 -4.24 -13.90
CA SER A 7 -20.04 -4.35 -12.80
C SER A 7 -19.06 -3.18 -12.76
N ARG A 8 -18.56 -2.74 -13.92
CA ARG A 8 -17.69 -1.57 -14.04
C ARG A 8 -18.38 -0.28 -13.60
N LEU A 9 -19.63 -0.08 -14.06
CA LEU A 9 -20.43 1.08 -13.68
C LEU A 9 -20.71 1.09 -12.17
N ASP A 10 -21.13 -0.04 -11.61
CA ASP A 10 -21.42 -0.18 -10.19
C ASP A 10 -20.18 0.08 -9.33
N LYS A 11 -19.01 -0.43 -9.74
CA LYS A 11 -17.75 -0.15 -9.09
C LYS A 11 -17.44 1.34 -9.11
N LYS A 12 -17.54 1.99 -10.27
CA LYS A 12 -17.23 3.43 -10.41
C LYS A 12 -18.19 4.28 -9.58
N LEU A 13 -19.49 4.08 -9.67
CA LEU A 13 -20.48 4.83 -8.89
C LEU A 13 -20.30 4.62 -7.38
N ARG A 14 -19.98 3.39 -6.94
CA ARG A 14 -19.68 3.07 -5.55
C ARG A 14 -18.47 3.84 -5.04
N LEU A 15 -17.36 3.83 -5.78
CA LEU A 15 -16.13 4.54 -5.41
C LEU A 15 -16.32 6.05 -5.39
N GLU A 16 -16.93 6.61 -6.43
CA GLU A 16 -17.20 8.03 -6.55
C GLU A 16 -18.10 8.53 -5.41
N PHE A 17 -19.15 7.80 -5.07
CA PHE A 17 -20.04 8.19 -3.98
C PHE A 17 -19.33 8.14 -2.62
N ASN A 18 -18.65 7.04 -2.29
CA ASN A 18 -17.96 6.91 -1.02
C ASN A 18 -16.86 7.95 -0.85
N TYR A 19 -16.02 8.14 -1.87
CA TYR A 19 -14.97 9.15 -1.85
C TYR A 19 -15.53 10.55 -1.63
N ASN A 20 -16.42 11.00 -2.51
CA ASN A 20 -16.90 12.37 -2.48
C ASN A 20 -17.74 12.66 -1.24
N SER A 21 -18.62 11.74 -0.81
CA SER A 21 -19.47 11.94 0.36
C SER A 21 -18.68 12.06 1.66
N ASN A 22 -17.60 11.27 1.83
CA ASN A 22 -16.73 11.38 2.99
C ASN A 22 -15.79 12.59 2.90
N HIS A 23 -15.29 12.92 1.72
CA HIS A 23 -14.41 14.06 1.51
C HIS A 23 -15.12 15.41 1.75
N LEU A 24 -16.42 15.51 1.46
CA LEU A 24 -17.25 16.66 1.82
C LEU A 24 -17.28 16.93 3.34
N GLU A 25 -17.18 15.89 4.16
CA GLU A 25 -17.15 15.97 5.62
C GLU A 25 -15.73 16.05 6.23
N GLY A 26 -14.70 16.13 5.36
CA GLY A 26 -13.32 16.35 5.79
C GLY A 26 -12.46 15.09 5.89
N ASN A 27 -12.92 13.94 5.45
CA ASN A 27 -12.07 12.75 5.30
C ASN A 27 -10.97 13.04 4.28
N THR A 28 -9.73 12.69 4.59
CA THR A 28 -8.54 13.08 3.81
C THR A 28 -8.01 12.00 2.89
N LEU A 29 -8.62 10.80 2.88
CA LEU A 29 -8.24 9.75 1.95
C LEU A 29 -8.38 10.25 0.50
N THR A 30 -7.37 10.04 -0.30
CA THR A 30 -7.44 10.28 -1.74
C THR A 30 -8.37 9.28 -2.42
N TYR A 31 -8.79 9.57 -3.64
CA TYR A 31 -9.61 8.62 -4.42
C TYR A 31 -8.94 7.26 -4.57
N SER A 32 -7.66 7.24 -4.84
CA SER A 32 -6.84 6.04 -4.97
C SER A 32 -6.75 5.23 -3.67
N GLU A 33 -6.58 5.90 -2.54
CA GLU A 33 -6.56 5.25 -1.23
C GLU A 33 -7.95 4.70 -0.86
N THR A 34 -9.01 5.39 -1.26
CA THR A 34 -10.39 4.89 -1.15
C THR A 34 -10.59 3.63 -1.99
N GLU A 35 -10.09 3.59 -3.22
CA GLU A 35 -10.17 2.40 -4.07
C GLU A 35 -9.39 1.22 -3.46
N LEU A 36 -8.15 1.45 -3.01
CA LEU A 36 -7.34 0.42 -2.36
C LEU A 36 -8.05 -0.14 -1.12
N LEU A 37 -8.63 0.74 -0.31
CA LEU A 37 -9.34 0.34 0.90
C LEU A 37 -10.61 -0.46 0.61
N LEU A 38 -11.46 0.01 -0.31
CA LEU A 38 -12.78 -0.57 -0.55
C LEU A 38 -12.79 -1.78 -1.49
N ILE A 39 -11.77 -1.91 -2.34
CA ILE A 39 -11.70 -3.01 -3.33
C ILE A 39 -10.69 -4.08 -2.90
N PHE A 40 -9.55 -3.68 -2.33
CA PHE A 40 -8.45 -4.59 -2.00
C PHE A 40 -8.25 -4.79 -0.49
N ASP A 41 -9.03 -4.09 0.36
CA ASP A 41 -8.91 -4.09 1.83
C ASP A 41 -7.52 -3.65 2.33
N GLU A 42 -6.84 -2.79 1.56
CA GLU A 42 -5.52 -2.27 1.88
C GLU A 42 -5.59 -0.84 2.41
N THR A 43 -4.88 -0.55 3.49
CA THR A 43 -4.71 0.81 4.02
C THR A 43 -3.39 1.39 3.55
N LYS A 44 -3.43 2.58 2.95
CA LYS A 44 -2.24 3.34 2.54
C LYS A 44 -2.39 4.80 2.94
N GLY A 45 -1.26 5.49 3.08
CA GLY A 45 -1.22 6.88 3.49
C GLY A 45 -1.09 7.06 5.00
N ASN A 46 -1.00 8.32 5.42
CA ASN A 46 -0.84 8.70 6.84
C ASN A 46 -2.12 9.36 7.35
N HIS A 47 -3.22 8.61 7.36
CA HIS A 47 -4.52 9.04 7.84
C HIS A 47 -4.80 8.48 9.23
N THR A 48 -5.76 9.07 9.93
CA THR A 48 -6.20 8.51 11.21
C THR A 48 -6.92 7.19 11.00
N HIS A 49 -6.80 6.26 11.93
CA HIS A 49 -7.51 4.98 11.87
C HIS A 49 -9.02 5.17 11.70
N ARG A 50 -9.57 6.24 12.31
CA ARG A 50 -10.98 6.60 12.21
C ARG A 50 -11.39 6.93 10.77
N GLU A 51 -10.58 7.61 10.00
CA GLU A 51 -10.90 7.95 8.62
C GLU A 51 -11.04 6.71 7.74
N TYR A 52 -10.21 5.69 7.96
CA TYR A 52 -10.33 4.40 7.27
C TYR A 52 -11.61 3.66 7.70
N GLU A 53 -11.90 3.63 9.01
CA GLU A 53 -13.12 2.99 9.53
C GLU A 53 -14.38 3.65 9.00
N GLU A 54 -14.46 4.99 9.00
CA GLU A 54 -15.62 5.74 8.50
C GLU A 54 -15.82 5.53 6.99
N MET A 55 -14.75 5.45 6.21
CA MET A 55 -14.85 5.15 4.77
C MET A 55 -15.44 3.76 4.53
N LYS A 56 -14.95 2.72 5.22
CA LYS A 56 -15.49 1.35 5.13
C LYS A 56 -16.94 1.29 5.62
N ALA A 57 -17.24 1.94 6.73
CA ALA A 57 -18.57 1.98 7.29
C ALA A 57 -19.57 2.70 6.39
N HIS A 58 -19.16 3.77 5.71
CA HIS A 58 -20.00 4.45 4.74
C HIS A 58 -20.32 3.57 3.53
N ASP A 59 -19.38 2.75 3.08
CA ASP A 59 -19.60 1.78 2.02
C ASP A 59 -20.60 0.68 2.43
N VAL A 60 -20.50 0.18 3.66
CA VAL A 60 -21.50 -0.74 4.23
C VAL A 60 -22.88 -0.09 4.28
N ALA A 61 -22.96 1.18 4.69
CA ALA A 61 -24.23 1.92 4.72
C ALA A 61 -24.80 2.13 3.31
N LEU A 62 -23.97 2.40 2.30
CA LEU A 62 -24.40 2.48 0.91
C LEU A 62 -24.99 1.16 0.41
N GLN A 63 -24.34 0.04 0.72
CA GLN A 63 -24.86 -1.27 0.33
C GLN A 63 -26.21 -1.56 1.00
N LEU A 64 -26.32 -1.27 2.29
CA LEU A 64 -27.57 -1.43 3.03
C LEU A 64 -28.72 -0.57 2.44
N VAL A 65 -28.41 0.65 2.03
CA VAL A 65 -29.37 1.55 1.35
C VAL A 65 -29.80 0.97 0.00
N LYS A 66 -28.90 0.38 -0.77
CA LYS A 66 -29.23 -0.32 -2.02
C LYS A 66 -30.18 -1.49 -1.75
N ASP A 67 -29.92 -2.29 -0.72
CA ASP A 67 -30.76 -3.43 -0.35
C ASP A 67 -32.16 -2.97 0.08
N TRP A 68 -32.25 -1.87 0.85
CA TRP A 68 -33.56 -1.30 1.19
C TRP A 68 -34.31 -0.76 -0.01
N ALA A 69 -33.63 -0.19 -1.00
CA ALA A 69 -34.26 0.33 -2.20
C ALA A 69 -34.88 -0.79 -3.08
N THR A 70 -34.33 -1.99 -3.03
CA THR A 70 -34.90 -3.16 -3.75
C THR A 70 -36.08 -3.77 -3.05
N ASP A 71 -36.24 -3.59 -1.74
CA ASP A 71 -37.36 -4.07 -0.96
C ASP A 71 -38.53 -3.05 -0.98
N ILE A 72 -39.34 -3.11 -2.03
CA ILE A 72 -40.46 -2.17 -2.26
C ILE A 72 -41.48 -2.19 -1.09
N LYS A 73 -41.58 -3.29 -0.35
CA LYS A 73 -42.54 -3.42 0.77
C LYS A 73 -42.02 -2.82 2.08
N ARG A 74 -40.75 -2.52 2.16
CA ARG A 74 -40.13 -1.99 3.37
C ARG A 74 -40.26 -0.46 3.41
N PRO A 75 -41.08 0.09 4.32
CA PRO A 75 -41.16 1.54 4.47
C PRO A 75 -39.93 2.09 5.18
N LEU A 76 -39.43 3.26 4.77
CA LEU A 76 -38.42 3.99 5.49
C LEU A 76 -38.92 4.35 6.89
N SER A 77 -38.10 4.22 7.92
CA SER A 77 -38.44 4.49 9.31
C SER A 77 -37.32 5.27 10.03
N GLU A 78 -37.67 5.91 11.15
CA GLU A 78 -36.66 6.55 12.02
C GLU A 78 -35.59 5.57 12.49
N ALA A 79 -35.98 4.31 12.79
CA ALA A 79 -35.01 3.25 13.16
C ALA A 79 -33.99 2.98 12.06
N ASN A 80 -34.40 3.04 10.78
CA ASN A 80 -33.47 2.92 9.66
C ASN A 80 -32.45 4.09 9.65
N ILE A 81 -32.92 5.31 9.90
CA ILE A 81 -32.04 6.51 9.90
C ILE A 81 -31.06 6.47 11.07
N LYS A 82 -31.53 6.09 12.27
CA LYS A 82 -30.66 5.88 13.44
C LYS A 82 -29.63 4.80 13.21
N ASN A 83 -30.01 3.68 12.60
CA ASN A 83 -29.08 2.60 12.23
C ASN A 83 -28.02 3.08 11.24
N LEU A 84 -28.37 3.91 10.24
CA LEU A 84 -27.36 4.50 9.34
C LEU A 84 -26.36 5.35 10.12
N ASN A 85 -26.81 6.14 11.12
CA ASN A 85 -25.92 6.93 11.95
C ASN A 85 -24.95 6.05 12.75
N GLU A 86 -25.47 4.99 13.37
CA GLU A 86 -24.66 4.04 14.12
C GLU A 86 -23.59 3.37 13.22
N ILE A 87 -23.98 2.92 12.03
CA ILE A 87 -23.04 2.31 11.08
C ILE A 87 -21.95 3.29 10.66
N ILE A 88 -22.30 4.47 10.13
CA ILE A 88 -21.31 5.37 9.53
C ILE A 88 -20.35 6.01 10.56
N LEU A 89 -20.74 6.10 11.82
CA LEU A 89 -19.89 6.64 12.87
C LEU A 89 -19.13 5.55 13.64
N VAL A 90 -19.46 4.30 13.45
CA VAL A 90 -18.81 3.08 13.99
C VAL A 90 -18.93 2.95 15.52
N ARG A 91 -18.52 3.99 16.27
CA ARG A 91 -18.52 4.01 17.74
C ARG A 91 -18.50 5.44 18.27
N PRO A 92 -18.95 5.67 19.52
CA PRO A 92 -18.84 6.98 20.17
C PRO A 92 -17.40 7.48 20.22
N PHE A 93 -17.23 8.81 20.12
CA PHE A 93 -15.92 9.45 20.12
C PHE A 93 -15.98 10.88 20.69
N TRP A 94 -14.82 11.33 21.15
CA TRP A 94 -14.67 12.70 21.62
C TRP A 94 -14.34 13.65 20.46
N LYS A 95 -15.11 14.72 20.32
CA LYS A 95 -14.90 15.78 19.33
C LYS A 95 -14.66 17.12 20.05
N ASP A 96 -13.72 17.89 19.55
CA ASP A 96 -13.50 19.24 20.05
C ASP A 96 -14.73 20.11 19.76
N ALA A 97 -15.12 20.88 20.75
CA ALA A 97 -16.28 21.76 20.70
C ALA A 97 -15.95 23.13 21.34
N ILE A 98 -16.79 24.09 21.05
CA ILE A 98 -16.72 25.42 21.65
C ILE A 98 -18.05 25.67 22.37
N THR A 99 -17.97 26.04 23.62
CA THR A 99 -19.16 26.43 24.43
C THR A 99 -19.75 27.74 23.92
N PRO A 100 -21.01 28.07 24.22
CA PRO A 100 -21.62 29.35 23.82
C PRO A 100 -20.84 30.60 24.26
N ASP A 101 -20.12 30.48 25.36
CA ASP A 101 -19.23 31.55 25.90
C ASP A 101 -17.81 31.53 25.29
N GLY A 102 -17.57 30.70 24.28
CA GLY A 102 -16.34 30.69 23.51
C GLY A 102 -15.20 29.83 24.07
N GLN A 103 -15.43 29.05 25.13
CA GLN A 103 -14.40 28.21 25.73
C GLN A 103 -14.23 26.92 24.94
N LYS A 104 -12.99 26.48 24.80
CA LYS A 104 -12.67 25.15 24.19
C LYS A 104 -13.07 24.03 25.15
N THR A 105 -13.81 23.08 24.65
CA THR A 105 -14.24 21.87 25.37
C THR A 105 -14.19 20.66 24.47
N ARG A 106 -14.49 19.50 25.03
CA ARG A 106 -14.67 18.25 24.25
C ARG A 106 -16.04 17.67 24.55
N ARG A 107 -16.67 17.16 23.52
CA ARG A 107 -18.00 16.58 23.61
C ARG A 107 -17.96 15.14 23.12
N LEU A 108 -18.61 14.25 23.86
CA LEU A 108 -18.80 12.86 23.43
C LEU A 108 -19.90 12.84 22.38
N ILE A 109 -19.56 12.40 21.16
CA ILE A 109 -20.50 12.13 20.09
C ILE A 109 -21.08 10.75 20.31
N LYS A 110 -22.37 10.64 20.52
CA LYS A 110 -23.11 9.36 20.57
C LYS A 110 -23.45 8.90 19.16
N VAL A 111 -23.72 7.64 19.01
CA VAL A 111 -24.08 7.03 17.72
C VAL A 111 -25.44 6.34 17.84
N GLY A 112 -26.21 6.38 16.77
CA GLY A 112 -27.51 5.69 16.71
C GLY A 112 -28.66 6.41 17.43
N ASP A 113 -28.40 7.54 18.10
CA ASP A 113 -29.42 8.33 18.80
C ASP A 113 -29.40 9.79 18.39
N TYR A 114 -30.55 10.46 18.60
CA TYR A 114 -30.67 11.87 18.33
C TYR A 114 -29.77 12.69 19.26
N LYS A 115 -29.41 13.89 18.82
CA LYS A 115 -28.56 14.82 19.54
C LYS A 115 -29.08 15.15 20.92
N GLU A 116 -28.16 15.29 21.88
CA GLU A 116 -28.47 15.73 23.25
C GLU A 116 -28.17 17.21 23.47
N PHE A 117 -27.53 17.87 22.50
CA PHE A 117 -27.15 19.27 22.59
C PHE A 117 -27.56 20.06 21.34
N PRO A 118 -27.84 21.35 21.46
CA PRO A 118 -28.11 22.19 20.31
C PRO A 118 -26.96 22.17 19.31
N ASN A 119 -27.31 22.08 18.03
CA ASN A 119 -26.36 22.22 16.93
C ASN A 119 -26.59 23.55 16.23
N SER A 120 -25.50 24.22 15.89
CA SER A 120 -25.54 25.46 15.12
C SER A 120 -24.35 25.50 14.16
N VAL A 121 -24.50 26.25 13.08
CA VAL A 121 -23.42 26.52 12.14
C VAL A 121 -23.27 28.01 11.94
N ARG A 122 -22.04 28.49 11.88
CA ARG A 122 -21.77 29.91 11.55
C ARG A 122 -21.80 30.06 10.03
N LEU A 123 -22.72 30.86 9.55
CA LEU A 123 -22.85 31.18 8.13
C LEU A 123 -21.69 32.06 7.64
N SER A 124 -21.52 32.17 6.35
CA SER A 124 -20.48 32.99 5.72
C SER A 124 -20.60 34.47 6.01
N ASN A 125 -21.80 34.95 6.31
CA ASN A 125 -22.07 36.32 6.76
C ASN A 125 -21.78 36.55 8.25
N GLY A 126 -21.37 35.51 9.02
CA GLY A 126 -21.05 35.57 10.43
C GLY A 126 -22.23 35.27 11.36
N GLU A 127 -23.45 35.17 10.83
CA GLU A 127 -24.64 34.83 11.62
C GLU A 127 -24.61 33.36 12.07
N LEU A 128 -25.19 33.11 13.24
CA LEU A 128 -25.36 31.77 13.77
C LEU A 128 -26.71 31.20 13.28
N PHE A 129 -26.63 30.15 12.50
CA PHE A 129 -27.83 29.40 12.11
C PHE A 129 -28.03 28.24 13.10
N GLU A 130 -29.18 28.24 13.77
CA GLU A 130 -29.57 27.20 14.72
C GLU A 130 -30.46 26.17 14.02
N TYR A 131 -30.09 24.90 14.15
CA TYR A 131 -30.90 23.79 13.72
C TYR A 131 -32.03 23.51 14.72
N ALA A 132 -32.89 22.52 14.44
CA ALA A 132 -33.96 22.13 15.34
C ALA A 132 -33.45 21.94 16.79
N SER A 133 -34.25 22.33 17.77
CA SER A 133 -33.93 22.08 19.17
C SER A 133 -33.83 20.59 19.49
N VAL A 134 -33.21 20.27 20.63
CA VAL A 134 -33.11 18.86 21.08
C VAL A 134 -34.52 18.28 21.33
N THR A 135 -35.40 19.05 21.90
CA THR A 135 -36.79 18.62 22.20
C THR A 135 -37.66 18.49 20.98
N ASP A 136 -37.47 19.32 19.95
CA ASP A 136 -38.24 19.26 18.73
C ASP A 136 -37.74 18.21 17.75
N THR A 137 -36.49 17.81 17.88
CA THR A 137 -35.85 16.85 16.95
C THR A 137 -36.65 15.54 16.77
N PRO A 138 -37.07 14.82 17.81
CA PRO A 138 -37.86 13.59 17.64
C PRO A 138 -39.24 13.85 16.96
N ILE A 139 -39.86 14.94 17.24
CA ILE A 139 -41.16 15.33 16.67
C ILE A 139 -41.00 15.57 15.16
N LEU A 140 -40.00 16.43 14.80
CA LEU A 140 -39.75 16.77 13.40
C LEU A 140 -39.26 15.57 12.59
N MET A 141 -38.54 14.62 13.20
CA MET A 141 -38.14 13.39 12.53
C MET A 141 -39.37 12.47 12.28
N GLY A 142 -40.28 12.37 13.21
CA GLY A 142 -41.54 11.67 13.01
C GLY A 142 -42.34 12.29 11.86
N GLU A 143 -42.49 13.63 11.85
CA GLU A 143 -43.17 14.37 10.78
C GLU A 143 -42.46 14.19 9.42
N LEU A 144 -41.13 14.19 9.38
CA LEU A 144 -40.36 13.94 8.16
C LEU A 144 -40.67 12.59 7.56
N ILE A 145 -40.71 11.54 8.38
CA ILE A 145 -41.01 10.19 7.92
C ILE A 145 -42.45 10.06 7.45
N GLN A 146 -43.40 10.67 8.17
CA GLN A 146 -44.81 10.69 7.74
C GLN A 146 -44.98 11.42 6.41
N TRP A 147 -44.35 12.61 6.27
CA TRP A 147 -44.34 13.37 5.03
C TRP A 147 -43.76 12.56 3.88
N TYR A 148 -42.59 11.95 4.07
CA TYR A 148 -41.93 11.16 3.03
C TYR A 148 -42.81 10.01 2.55
N ARG A 149 -43.41 9.24 3.48
CA ARG A 149 -44.32 8.12 3.14
C ARG A 149 -45.55 8.59 2.42
N ALA A 150 -46.13 9.70 2.82
CA ALA A 150 -47.31 10.26 2.16
C ALA A 150 -47.00 10.70 0.71
N GLU A 151 -45.89 11.41 0.49
CA GLU A 151 -45.49 11.83 -0.86
C GLU A 151 -45.09 10.62 -1.74
N GLU A 152 -44.36 9.65 -1.18
CA GLU A 152 -44.08 8.40 -1.88
C GLU A 152 -45.33 7.67 -2.32
N GLN A 153 -46.35 7.62 -1.46
CA GLN A 153 -47.61 6.95 -1.76
C GLN A 153 -48.47 7.72 -2.81
N LYS A 154 -48.45 9.07 -2.75
CA LYS A 154 -49.14 9.90 -3.75
C LYS A 154 -48.53 9.75 -5.14
N ASN A 155 -47.21 9.56 -5.21
CA ASN A 155 -46.44 9.44 -6.43
C ASN A 155 -46.65 10.59 -7.44
N GLU A 156 -46.85 11.81 -6.91
CA GLU A 156 -47.03 13.02 -7.70
C GLU A 156 -45.73 13.77 -7.96
N LEU A 157 -44.78 13.71 -7.02
CA LEU A 157 -43.50 14.34 -7.16
C LEU A 157 -42.54 13.50 -8.04
N HIS A 158 -41.76 14.20 -8.87
CA HIS A 158 -40.70 13.53 -9.59
C HIS A 158 -39.69 12.93 -8.58
N PRO A 159 -39.13 11.72 -8.81
CA PRO A 159 -38.21 11.08 -7.86
C PRO A 159 -37.01 11.96 -7.45
N VAL A 160 -36.48 12.79 -8.35
CA VAL A 160 -35.40 13.75 -8.06
C VAL A 160 -35.86 14.83 -7.09
N GLU A 161 -37.06 15.31 -7.25
CA GLU A 161 -37.66 16.31 -6.39
C GLU A 161 -37.87 15.75 -4.98
N LEU A 162 -38.49 14.57 -4.87
CA LEU A 162 -38.71 13.86 -3.60
C LEU A 162 -37.36 13.58 -2.90
N ALA A 163 -36.35 13.13 -3.64
CA ALA A 163 -35.02 12.86 -3.12
C ALA A 163 -34.32 14.13 -2.59
N ALA A 164 -34.37 15.22 -3.36
CA ALA A 164 -33.81 16.50 -2.95
C ALA A 164 -34.52 17.08 -1.74
N MET A 165 -35.84 17.00 -1.69
CA MET A 165 -36.63 17.49 -0.54
C MET A 165 -36.38 16.67 0.72
N LEU A 166 -36.27 15.35 0.62
CA LEU A 166 -35.94 14.51 1.78
C LEU A 166 -34.54 14.85 2.32
N HIS A 167 -33.56 14.99 1.42
CA HIS A 167 -32.22 15.45 1.79
C HIS A 167 -32.26 16.80 2.53
N TYR A 168 -32.86 17.80 1.94
CA TYR A 168 -32.93 19.15 2.49
C TYR A 168 -33.60 19.17 3.86
N LYS A 169 -34.77 18.56 4.00
CA LYS A 169 -35.53 18.52 5.26
C LYS A 169 -34.73 17.85 6.38
N LEU A 170 -34.01 16.74 6.09
CA LEU A 170 -33.16 16.08 7.09
C LEU A 170 -31.98 16.98 7.51
N VAL A 171 -31.33 17.64 6.56
CA VAL A 171 -30.23 18.58 6.85
C VAL A 171 -30.74 19.72 7.73
N ARG A 172 -31.94 20.23 7.51
CA ARG A 172 -32.57 21.31 8.31
C ARG A 172 -32.90 20.87 9.73
N ILE A 173 -33.34 19.66 9.95
CA ILE A 173 -33.58 19.10 11.30
C ILE A 173 -32.25 18.89 12.01
N HIS A 174 -31.24 18.38 11.30
CA HIS A 174 -29.90 18.07 11.82
C HIS A 174 -29.98 17.17 13.06
N PRO A 175 -30.58 15.98 12.95
CA PRO A 175 -31.01 15.20 14.10
C PRO A 175 -29.88 14.60 14.95
N PHE A 176 -28.66 14.50 14.44
CA PHE A 176 -27.53 13.85 15.10
C PHE A 176 -26.43 14.83 15.46
N ASP A 177 -25.57 14.43 16.38
CA ASP A 177 -24.38 15.19 16.74
C ASP A 177 -23.32 15.20 15.62
N ASP A 178 -23.31 14.18 14.77
CA ASP A 178 -22.44 14.07 13.59
C ASP A 178 -23.07 13.15 12.53
N GLY A 179 -22.60 13.18 11.30
CA GLY A 179 -23.00 12.31 10.20
C GLY A 179 -24.24 12.73 9.42
N ASN A 180 -24.86 13.87 9.77
CA ASN A 180 -26.13 14.33 9.14
C ASN A 180 -25.99 14.49 7.61
N GLY A 181 -24.90 15.08 7.12
CA GLY A 181 -24.68 15.25 5.70
C GLY A 181 -24.52 13.93 4.95
N ARG A 182 -23.77 12.98 5.50
CA ARG A 182 -23.60 11.64 4.93
C ARG A 182 -24.93 10.88 4.84
N ILE A 183 -25.71 10.91 5.93
CA ILE A 183 -27.03 10.27 5.99
C ILE A 183 -27.98 10.90 4.99
N SER A 184 -28.03 12.23 4.89
CA SER A 184 -28.89 12.93 3.94
C SER A 184 -28.60 12.53 2.49
N ARG A 185 -27.32 12.40 2.13
CA ARG A 185 -26.90 11.94 0.79
C ARG A 185 -27.21 10.45 0.56
N LEU A 186 -27.08 9.61 1.58
CA LEU A 186 -27.50 8.20 1.52
C LEU A 186 -29.02 8.07 1.31
N LEU A 187 -29.84 8.82 2.05
CA LEU A 187 -31.28 8.78 1.91
C LEU A 187 -31.78 9.39 0.59
N MET A 188 -31.13 10.43 0.09
CA MET A 188 -31.38 10.94 -1.26
C MET A 188 -31.19 9.84 -2.29
N ASN A 189 -30.12 9.10 -2.19
CA ASN A 189 -29.83 7.99 -3.10
C ASN A 189 -30.73 6.77 -2.87
N TYR A 190 -31.23 6.54 -1.64
CA TYR A 190 -32.29 5.55 -1.40
C TYR A 190 -33.53 5.82 -2.26
N VAL A 191 -34.00 7.07 -2.30
CA VAL A 191 -35.16 7.46 -3.10
C VAL A 191 -34.92 7.25 -4.58
N LEU A 192 -33.74 7.66 -5.09
CA LEU A 192 -33.40 7.52 -6.51
C LEU A 192 -33.29 6.05 -6.93
N LEU A 193 -32.58 5.23 -6.15
CA LEU A 193 -32.38 3.81 -6.40
C LEU A 193 -33.70 3.04 -6.39
N LYS A 194 -34.59 3.37 -5.45
CA LYS A 194 -35.95 2.78 -5.36
C LYS A 194 -36.80 3.07 -6.61
N ASN A 195 -36.51 4.17 -7.31
CA ASN A 195 -37.15 4.56 -8.55
C ASN A 195 -36.31 4.20 -9.81
N ASN A 196 -35.37 3.25 -9.70
CA ASN A 196 -34.52 2.78 -10.79
C ASN A 196 -33.66 3.87 -11.43
N LEU A 197 -33.32 4.94 -10.70
CA LEU A 197 -32.39 5.98 -11.11
C LEU A 197 -31.00 5.69 -10.52
N PRO A 198 -29.93 6.02 -11.22
CA PRO A 198 -28.59 5.89 -10.67
C PRO A 198 -28.38 6.86 -9.49
N PRO A 199 -27.40 6.61 -8.60
CA PRO A 199 -27.14 7.48 -7.48
C PRO A 199 -26.62 8.84 -7.95
N VAL A 200 -27.03 9.89 -7.26
CA VAL A 200 -26.45 11.24 -7.35
C VAL A 200 -25.12 11.26 -6.59
N ILE A 201 -24.10 11.80 -7.23
CA ILE A 201 -22.78 12.01 -6.64
C ILE A 201 -22.49 13.50 -6.62
N ILE A 202 -22.47 14.07 -5.42
CA ILE A 202 -22.08 15.46 -5.22
C ILE A 202 -20.55 15.48 -5.13
N LYS A 203 -19.90 15.97 -6.18
CA LYS A 203 -18.44 16.03 -6.23
C LYS A 203 -17.90 16.95 -5.12
N SER A 204 -16.89 16.50 -4.38
CA SER A 204 -16.28 17.29 -3.30
C SER A 204 -15.63 18.58 -3.82
N ALA A 205 -15.14 18.57 -5.05
CA ALA A 205 -14.64 19.77 -5.75
C ALA A 205 -15.75 20.81 -5.99
N ASP A 206 -17.02 20.39 -6.03
CA ASP A 206 -18.18 21.27 -6.23
C ASP A 206 -18.88 21.67 -4.92
N LYS A 207 -18.22 21.45 -3.77
CA LYS A 207 -18.74 21.76 -2.42
C LYS A 207 -19.33 23.16 -2.30
N ARG A 208 -18.72 24.14 -2.96
CA ARG A 208 -19.19 25.54 -2.92
C ARG A 208 -20.58 25.71 -3.51
N ASN A 209 -20.83 25.14 -4.71
CA ASN A 209 -22.13 25.23 -5.38
C ASN A 209 -23.20 24.43 -4.61
N TYR A 210 -22.84 23.26 -4.08
CA TYR A 210 -23.70 22.45 -3.21
C TYR A 210 -24.18 23.26 -1.98
N ILE A 211 -23.28 23.86 -1.24
CA ILE A 211 -23.63 24.69 -0.07
C ILE A 211 -24.43 25.92 -0.49
N SER A 212 -24.08 26.58 -1.60
CA SER A 212 -24.82 27.72 -2.09
C SER A 212 -26.26 27.38 -2.44
N SER A 213 -26.50 26.21 -3.06
CA SER A 213 -27.85 25.76 -3.40
C SER A 213 -28.70 25.41 -2.15
N LEU A 214 -28.08 24.87 -1.10
CA LEU A 214 -28.72 24.67 0.20
C LEU A 214 -29.08 26.00 0.87
N ASN A 215 -28.18 26.99 0.84
CA ASN A 215 -28.45 28.32 1.38
C ASN A 215 -29.59 29.02 0.62
N SER A 216 -29.71 28.83 -0.68
CA SER A 216 -30.85 29.34 -1.46
C SER A 216 -32.18 28.70 -0.99
N ALA A 217 -32.16 27.38 -0.74
CA ALA A 217 -33.31 26.69 -0.20
C ALA A 217 -33.68 27.20 1.20
N ASP A 218 -32.72 27.58 2.05
CA ASP A 218 -32.95 28.17 3.36
C ASP A 218 -33.65 29.53 3.30
N THR A 219 -33.47 30.27 2.22
CA THR A 219 -34.16 31.54 1.95
C THR A 219 -35.51 31.39 1.20
N GLY A 220 -35.97 30.14 1.02
CA GLY A 220 -37.27 29.79 0.41
C GLY A 220 -37.22 29.33 -1.05
N ASP A 221 -36.04 29.36 -1.71
CA ASP A 221 -35.88 28.87 -3.07
C ASP A 221 -35.38 27.42 -3.09
N ILE A 222 -36.25 26.48 -2.75
CA ILE A 222 -35.97 25.05 -2.80
C ILE A 222 -35.69 24.56 -4.23
N ASN A 223 -36.24 25.25 -5.25
CA ASN A 223 -36.08 24.88 -6.65
C ASN A 223 -34.62 24.97 -7.09
N SER A 224 -33.84 25.91 -6.57
CA SER A 224 -32.40 25.99 -6.82
C SER A 224 -31.68 24.75 -6.35
N PHE A 225 -32.03 24.18 -5.21
CA PHE A 225 -31.44 22.94 -4.70
C PHE A 225 -31.90 21.72 -5.52
N ILE A 226 -33.19 21.61 -5.85
CA ILE A 226 -33.71 20.54 -6.71
C ILE A 226 -33.01 20.55 -8.07
N LYS A 227 -32.86 21.71 -8.68
CA LYS A 227 -32.14 21.88 -9.95
C LYS A 227 -30.67 21.45 -9.85
N TYR A 228 -30.01 21.83 -8.76
CA TYR A 228 -28.63 21.38 -8.51
C TYR A 228 -28.51 19.86 -8.45
N ILE A 229 -29.40 19.18 -7.68
CA ILE A 229 -29.42 17.73 -7.59
C ILE A 229 -29.72 17.07 -8.94
N ALA A 230 -30.67 17.63 -9.71
CA ALA A 230 -30.98 17.16 -11.06
C ALA A 230 -29.76 17.23 -12.00
N GLN A 231 -28.96 18.31 -11.90
CA GLN A 231 -27.73 18.45 -12.70
C GLN A 231 -26.69 17.37 -12.32
N GLN A 232 -26.55 17.05 -11.01
CA GLN A 232 -25.64 16.00 -10.60
C GLN A 232 -26.13 14.60 -11.06
N LEU A 233 -27.44 14.38 -11.12
CA LEU A 233 -28.00 13.13 -11.65
C LEU A 233 -27.71 12.94 -13.14
N VAL A 234 -27.70 14.03 -13.94
CA VAL A 234 -27.39 13.98 -15.38
C VAL A 234 -26.02 13.32 -15.61
N TRP A 235 -25.00 13.66 -14.81
CA TRP A 235 -23.69 13.02 -14.89
C TRP A 235 -23.78 11.51 -14.71
N SER A 236 -24.50 11.04 -13.69
CA SER A 236 -24.66 9.59 -13.44
C SER A 236 -25.45 8.88 -14.54
N LEU A 237 -26.43 9.55 -15.11
CA LEU A 237 -27.21 9.03 -16.25
C LEU A 237 -26.36 8.93 -17.53
N GLU A 238 -25.58 9.96 -17.85
CA GLU A 238 -24.67 9.94 -19.00
C GLU A 238 -23.65 8.82 -18.88
N LEU A 239 -23.07 8.64 -17.68
CA LEU A 239 -22.16 7.54 -17.39
C LEU A 239 -22.83 6.17 -17.58
N SER A 240 -24.08 6.03 -17.11
CA SER A 240 -24.87 4.81 -17.26
C SER A 240 -25.19 4.51 -18.73
N ILE A 241 -25.48 5.56 -19.54
CA ILE A 241 -25.73 5.42 -20.97
C ILE A 241 -24.46 4.99 -21.71
N LYS A 242 -23.31 5.58 -21.40
CA LYS A 242 -22.01 5.18 -21.97
C LYS A 242 -21.73 3.71 -21.66
N ALA A 243 -21.88 3.30 -20.40
CA ALA A 243 -21.71 1.90 -19.99
C ALA A 243 -22.64 0.95 -20.72
N ALA A 244 -23.92 1.35 -20.93
CA ALA A 244 -24.91 0.54 -21.64
C ALA A 244 -24.56 0.36 -23.12
N LYS A 245 -23.93 1.36 -23.74
CA LYS A 245 -23.43 1.30 -25.12
C LYS A 245 -22.10 0.55 -25.24
N GLY A 246 -21.45 0.18 -24.13
CA GLY A 246 -20.12 -0.43 -24.12
C GLY A 246 -18.99 0.57 -24.37
N GLU A 247 -19.26 1.87 -24.25
CA GLU A 247 -18.28 2.93 -24.35
C GLU A 247 -17.43 3.00 -23.05
N SER A 248 -16.24 3.63 -23.13
CA SER A 248 -15.44 3.86 -21.92
C SER A 248 -16.15 4.82 -20.97
N ILE A 249 -16.17 4.44 -19.69
CA ILE A 249 -16.67 5.26 -18.59
C ILE A 249 -15.55 5.91 -17.78
N GLU A 250 -14.31 5.81 -18.25
CA GLU A 250 -13.15 6.46 -17.67
C GLU A 250 -13.16 7.95 -18.01
N GLU A 251 -12.91 8.78 -17.03
CA GLU A 251 -12.76 10.22 -17.19
C GLU A 251 -11.27 10.55 -17.33
N ALA A 252 -10.94 11.72 -17.92
CA ALA A 252 -9.56 12.15 -18.09
C ALA A 252 -8.78 12.15 -16.76
N ASP A 253 -9.44 12.51 -15.67
CA ASP A 253 -8.86 12.52 -14.32
C ASP A 253 -8.58 11.12 -13.78
N ASP A 254 -9.25 10.07 -14.28
CA ASP A 254 -9.04 8.69 -13.82
C ASP A 254 -7.65 8.19 -14.21
N PHE A 255 -7.16 8.58 -15.39
CA PHE A 255 -5.79 8.24 -15.82
C PHE A 255 -4.72 8.94 -14.97
N GLU A 256 -4.93 10.20 -14.57
CA GLU A 256 -4.03 10.89 -13.64
C GLU A 256 -4.06 10.24 -12.25
N LYS A 257 -5.24 9.80 -11.81
CA LYS A 257 -5.42 9.03 -10.57
C LYS A 257 -4.67 7.70 -10.65
N GLU A 258 -4.79 6.96 -11.74
CA GLU A 258 -4.09 5.70 -12.00
C GLU A 258 -2.56 5.89 -12.01
N ILE A 259 -2.05 6.92 -12.68
CA ILE A 259 -0.62 7.29 -12.65
C ILE A 259 -0.17 7.60 -11.23
N SER A 260 -0.97 8.30 -10.44
CA SER A 260 -0.64 8.65 -9.06
C SER A 260 -0.57 7.41 -8.15
N ILE A 261 -1.46 6.44 -8.36
CA ILE A 261 -1.43 5.13 -7.69
C ILE A 261 -0.15 4.39 -8.08
N TRP A 262 0.12 4.28 -9.39
CA TRP A 262 1.30 3.59 -9.89
C TRP A 262 2.61 4.22 -9.39
N LYS A 263 2.72 5.56 -9.41
CA LYS A 263 3.88 6.27 -8.84
C LYS A 263 4.06 5.99 -7.35
N LYS A 264 2.98 5.99 -6.57
CA LYS A 264 3.03 5.64 -5.14
C LYS A 264 3.44 4.18 -4.92
N GLN A 265 2.90 3.24 -5.70
CA GLN A 265 3.28 1.83 -5.64
C GLN A 265 4.75 1.63 -6.04
N ALA A 266 5.19 2.26 -7.10
CA ALA A 266 6.58 2.22 -7.56
C ALA A 266 7.54 2.81 -6.51
N SER A 267 7.16 3.89 -5.84
CA SER A 267 7.99 4.52 -4.80
C SER A 267 8.04 3.74 -3.47
N GLN A 268 7.03 2.91 -3.18
CA GLN A 268 6.97 2.09 -1.97
C GLN A 268 7.68 0.74 -2.13
N ASN A 269 7.83 0.25 -3.36
CA ASN A 269 8.60 -0.95 -3.70
C ASN A 269 10.08 -0.67 -3.96
N VAL A 270 10.56 0.55 -3.74
CA VAL A 270 11.99 0.85 -3.70
C VAL A 270 12.51 0.30 -2.38
N VAL A 271 12.82 -1.00 -2.34
CA VAL A 271 13.84 -1.52 -1.43
C VAL A 271 15.09 -0.71 -1.79
N THR A 272 15.44 0.26 -0.96
CA THR A 272 16.70 1.01 -1.15
C THR A 272 17.81 -0.03 -1.09
N PRO A 273 18.49 -0.35 -2.19
CA PRO A 273 19.50 -1.38 -2.16
C PRO A 273 20.57 -0.94 -1.16
N LEU A 274 20.90 -1.84 -0.23
CA LEU A 274 21.94 -1.57 0.75
C LEU A 274 23.24 -1.27 0.01
N HIS A 275 23.85 -0.14 0.32
CA HIS A 275 25.15 0.22 -0.23
C HIS A 275 26.25 -0.53 0.53
N ARG A 276 27.25 -1.01 -0.20
CA ARG A 276 28.43 -1.68 0.35
C ARG A 276 29.03 -0.90 1.52
N ASN A 277 29.19 -1.56 2.66
CA ASN A 277 29.91 -1.05 3.84
C ASN A 277 30.67 -2.17 4.54
N ASP A 278 31.48 -1.83 5.54
CA ASP A 278 32.33 -2.77 6.26
C ASP A 278 31.54 -3.85 6.99
N ASP A 279 30.40 -3.49 7.60
CA ASP A 279 29.57 -4.42 8.39
C ASP A 279 28.93 -5.49 7.49
N LEU A 280 28.40 -5.09 6.34
CA LEU A 280 27.80 -6.02 5.37
C LEU A 280 28.84 -6.97 4.76
N ILE A 281 30.05 -6.48 4.45
CA ILE A 281 31.13 -7.32 3.95
C ILE A 281 31.59 -8.30 5.05
N TYR A 282 31.69 -7.83 6.28
CA TYR A 282 32.04 -8.67 7.42
C TYR A 282 31.01 -9.77 7.68
N GLU A 283 29.71 -9.44 7.60
CA GLU A 283 28.61 -10.41 7.72
C GLU A 283 28.70 -11.50 6.66
N ILE A 284 28.89 -11.12 5.39
CA ILE A 284 29.03 -12.08 4.28
C ILE A 284 30.28 -12.95 4.48
N TYR A 285 31.38 -12.35 4.95
CA TYR A 285 32.62 -13.08 5.21
C TYR A 285 32.45 -14.12 6.31
N THR A 286 31.92 -13.74 7.46
CA THR A 286 31.81 -14.61 8.63
C THR A 286 30.76 -15.71 8.50
N HIS A 287 29.64 -15.41 7.85
CA HIS A 287 28.53 -16.34 7.70
C HIS A 287 28.49 -17.09 6.37
N GLY A 288 29.45 -16.82 5.49
CA GLY A 288 29.47 -17.48 4.16
C GLY A 288 30.87 -17.80 3.64
N ILE A 289 31.70 -16.78 3.45
CA ILE A 289 32.97 -16.94 2.72
C ILE A 289 33.96 -17.83 3.48
N GLN A 290 34.10 -17.64 4.77
CA GLN A 290 35.08 -18.38 5.61
C GLN A 290 34.80 -19.88 5.52
N GLU A 291 33.59 -20.30 5.84
CA GLU A 291 33.19 -21.73 5.76
C GLU A 291 33.35 -22.30 4.35
N MET A 292 33.00 -21.52 3.32
CA MET A 292 33.16 -21.96 1.93
C MET A 292 34.62 -22.11 1.53
N PHE A 293 35.52 -21.26 2.01
CA PHE A 293 36.94 -21.37 1.72
C PHE A 293 37.56 -22.59 2.40
N GLU A 294 37.20 -22.87 3.65
CA GLU A 294 37.62 -24.06 4.36
C GLU A 294 37.15 -25.32 3.64
N LEU A 295 35.87 -25.35 3.29
CA LEU A 295 35.28 -26.49 2.57
C LEU A 295 35.89 -26.65 1.16
N PHE A 296 36.15 -25.57 0.45
CA PHE A 296 36.81 -25.58 -0.85
C PHE A 296 38.22 -26.16 -0.75
N ALA A 297 39.03 -25.71 0.18
CA ALA A 297 40.39 -26.19 0.41
C ALA A 297 40.40 -27.68 0.80
N ASP A 298 39.51 -28.07 1.74
CA ASP A 298 39.44 -29.46 2.20
C ASP A 298 39.02 -30.42 1.07
N LYS A 299 37.96 -30.07 0.37
CA LYS A 299 37.46 -30.95 -0.71
C LYS A 299 38.40 -31.09 -1.92
N HIS A 300 39.25 -30.11 -2.20
CA HIS A 300 40.25 -30.20 -3.27
C HIS A 300 41.44 -31.07 -2.90
N LYS A 301 41.70 -31.35 -1.60
CA LYS A 301 42.76 -32.27 -1.15
C LYS A 301 42.66 -33.66 -1.81
N GLN A 302 41.48 -34.13 -2.19
CA GLN A 302 41.28 -35.39 -2.85
C GLN A 302 41.99 -35.54 -4.21
N PHE A 303 42.46 -34.43 -4.79
CA PHE A 303 43.23 -34.42 -6.02
C PHE A 303 44.74 -34.32 -5.82
N TYR A 304 45.23 -34.10 -4.60
CA TYR A 304 46.65 -33.80 -4.32
C TYR A 304 47.58 -34.95 -4.61
N ASP A 305 47.12 -36.17 -4.43
CA ASP A 305 47.89 -37.40 -4.75
C ASP A 305 48.13 -37.60 -6.27
N LEU A 306 47.34 -36.93 -7.11
CA LEU A 306 47.48 -36.98 -8.57
C LEU A 306 48.54 -36.04 -9.13
N PHE A 307 49.06 -35.11 -8.30
CA PHE A 307 49.98 -34.07 -8.73
C PHE A 307 51.28 -34.06 -7.87
N ASN A 308 52.39 -33.63 -8.46
CA ASN A 308 53.66 -33.54 -7.74
C ASN A 308 53.68 -32.36 -6.76
N LYS A 309 52.97 -31.29 -7.08
CA LYS A 309 52.90 -30.08 -6.27
C LYS A 309 51.46 -29.54 -6.21
N SER A 310 50.98 -29.28 -5.01
CA SER A 310 49.64 -28.72 -4.76
C SER A 310 49.76 -27.53 -3.80
N ILE A 311 49.23 -26.39 -4.21
CA ILE A 311 49.29 -25.14 -3.42
C ILE A 311 47.88 -24.61 -3.31
N CYS A 312 47.44 -24.29 -2.08
CA CYS A 312 46.19 -23.56 -1.82
C CYS A 312 46.50 -22.23 -1.16
N PHE A 313 45.92 -21.15 -1.62
CA PHE A 313 46.08 -19.83 -1.07
C PHE A 313 44.85 -18.98 -1.22
N THR A 314 44.70 -17.99 -0.36
CA THR A 314 43.71 -16.95 -0.45
C THR A 314 44.34 -15.63 -0.88
N TYR A 315 43.53 -14.82 -1.57
CA TYR A 315 43.97 -13.53 -2.08
C TYR A 315 42.88 -12.48 -1.89
N LYS A 316 43.32 -11.28 -1.51
CA LYS A 316 42.49 -10.13 -1.25
C LYS A 316 42.95 -8.95 -2.07
N ASN A 317 42.07 -8.31 -2.84
CA ASN A 317 42.43 -7.16 -3.65
C ASN A 317 41.69 -5.90 -3.16
N SER A 318 42.45 -4.81 -3.05
CA SER A 318 41.98 -3.48 -2.65
C SER A 318 42.48 -2.47 -3.68
N ASN A 319 41.60 -1.84 -4.43
CA ASN A 319 41.80 -0.70 -5.34
C ASN A 319 43.26 -0.51 -5.85
N GLY A 320 43.71 -1.38 -6.76
CA GLY A 320 44.94 -1.20 -7.51
C GLY A 320 46.27 -1.38 -6.74
N ARG A 321 46.20 -1.81 -5.47
CA ARG A 321 47.41 -2.29 -4.75
C ARG A 321 47.41 -3.80 -4.83
N GLU A 322 48.57 -4.42 -5.15
CA GLU A 322 48.73 -5.86 -5.15
C GLU A 322 48.29 -6.44 -3.83
N GLY A 323 47.40 -7.43 -3.90
CA GLY A 323 46.90 -8.12 -2.73
C GLY A 323 47.99 -8.98 -2.10
N THR A 324 47.83 -9.26 -0.81
CA THR A 324 48.73 -10.13 -0.07
C THR A 324 48.28 -11.60 -0.28
N GLN A 325 49.22 -12.44 -0.72
CA GLN A 325 49.01 -13.88 -0.83
C GLN A 325 49.19 -14.56 0.54
N TRP A 326 48.26 -15.42 0.94
CA TRP A 326 48.32 -16.09 2.24
C TRP A 326 48.20 -17.60 2.03
N LEU A 327 49.00 -18.36 2.76
CA LEU A 327 48.86 -19.80 2.87
C LEU A 327 47.62 -20.14 3.72
N THR A 328 46.96 -21.28 3.46
CA THR A 328 45.74 -21.69 4.12
C THR A 328 45.80 -21.74 5.66
N ASP A 329 47.00 -21.95 6.20
CA ASP A 329 47.21 -22.02 7.65
C ASP A 329 47.21 -20.63 8.36
N GLU A 330 47.19 -19.54 7.59
CA GLU A 330 47.18 -18.18 8.09
C GLU A 330 45.85 -17.44 7.90
N ILE A 331 44.82 -18.13 7.38
CA ILE A 331 43.46 -17.53 7.11
C ILE A 331 42.88 -16.91 8.39
N ASP A 332 43.08 -17.55 9.55
CA ASP A 332 42.53 -17.10 10.83
C ASP A 332 43.15 -15.77 11.34
N ARG A 333 44.27 -15.33 10.79
CA ARG A 333 44.95 -14.08 11.21
C ARG A 333 44.45 -12.83 10.50
N ILE A 334 43.69 -12.97 9.41
CA ILE A 334 43.24 -11.85 8.58
C ILE A 334 41.74 -11.75 8.58
N ILE A 335 41.17 -11.79 9.74
CA ILE A 335 39.78 -11.50 9.94
C ILE A 335 39.60 -9.98 9.87
N LEU A 336 38.67 -9.54 9.02
CA LEU A 336 38.10 -8.19 9.07
C LEU A 336 37.45 -8.02 10.45
N LYS A 337 38.13 -7.38 11.40
CA LYS A 337 37.53 -7.06 12.70
C LYS A 337 36.62 -5.82 12.55
N PRO A 338 35.40 -5.81 13.07
CA PRO A 338 34.58 -4.61 13.10
C PRO A 338 35.25 -3.51 13.90
N LYS A 339 35.04 -2.26 13.50
CA LYS A 339 35.57 -1.08 14.21
C LYS A 339 35.32 -1.08 15.73
N ALA A 340 34.18 -1.63 16.16
CA ALA A 340 33.79 -1.73 17.57
C ALA A 340 34.68 -2.68 18.41
N MET A 341 35.32 -3.69 17.80
CA MET A 341 36.19 -4.63 18.51
C MET A 341 37.64 -4.14 18.64
N ILE A 342 38.01 -3.10 17.91
CA ILE A 342 39.36 -2.54 17.90
C ILE A 342 39.57 -1.56 19.07
N ALA A 343 38.50 -0.96 19.58
CA ALA A 343 38.59 0.02 20.69
C ALA A 343 39.01 -0.58 22.03
N ASP A 344 38.80 -1.89 22.26
CA ASP A 344 39.11 -2.55 23.54
C ASP A 344 40.51 -3.23 23.62
N ALA A 345 41.24 -3.32 22.50
CA ALA A 345 42.45 -4.14 22.45
C ALA A 345 43.79 -3.36 22.58
N GLY A 346 43.78 -2.02 22.68
CA GLY A 346 44.96 -1.21 22.97
C GLY A 346 46.13 -1.27 21.95
N GLU A 347 45.96 -1.95 20.82
CA GLU A 347 46.95 -2.05 19.75
C GLU A 347 46.59 -1.13 18.58
N ALA A 348 47.59 -0.41 18.06
CA ALA A 348 47.43 0.48 16.90
C ALA A 348 46.85 -0.29 15.69
N PRO A 349 45.83 0.23 15.01
CA PRO A 349 45.17 -0.47 13.93
C PRO A 349 46.07 -0.54 12.69
N GLN A 350 46.76 -1.66 12.50
CA GLN A 350 47.36 -1.97 11.22
C GLN A 350 46.31 -2.54 10.29
N LEU A 351 45.93 -1.75 9.29
CA LEU A 351 45.06 -2.04 8.16
C LEU A 351 43.56 -2.29 8.46
N ILE A 352 42.84 -1.25 8.83
CA ILE A 352 41.42 -1.16 8.50
C ILE A 352 41.36 -0.76 7.03
N ILE A 353 41.05 -1.72 6.15
CA ILE A 353 40.72 -1.39 4.76
C ILE A 353 39.25 -0.93 4.76
N ALA A 354 39.02 0.35 4.48
CA ALA A 354 37.67 0.89 4.31
C ALA A 354 36.92 0.09 3.23
N ALA A 355 35.65 -0.21 3.44
CA ALA A 355 34.81 -0.98 2.50
C ALA A 355 34.86 -0.42 1.07
N ASP A 356 35.07 0.88 0.93
CA ASP A 356 35.16 1.55 -0.38
C ASP A 356 36.39 1.11 -1.18
N THR A 357 37.41 0.55 -0.55
CA THR A 357 38.64 0.07 -1.22
C THR A 357 38.65 -1.43 -1.47
N PHE A 358 37.83 -2.21 -0.74
CA PHE A 358 37.81 -3.67 -0.84
C PHE A 358 36.99 -4.13 -2.04
N ARG A 359 37.58 -4.78 -3.02
CA ARG A 359 36.94 -5.18 -4.28
C ARG A 359 36.60 -6.65 -4.37
N ASN A 360 37.53 -7.52 -4.02
CA ASN A 360 37.29 -8.97 -4.10
C ASN A 360 38.16 -9.75 -3.11
N ILE A 361 37.72 -10.99 -2.84
CA ILE A 361 38.45 -12.02 -2.15
C ILE A 361 38.25 -13.33 -2.88
N PHE A 362 39.30 -14.13 -3.00
CA PHE A 362 39.17 -15.45 -3.59
C PHE A 362 40.10 -16.47 -2.93
N ILE A 363 39.75 -17.74 -3.06
CA ILE A 363 40.63 -18.89 -2.77
C ILE A 363 40.97 -19.57 -4.09
N GLN A 364 42.19 -20.00 -4.22
CA GLN A 364 42.67 -20.73 -5.39
C GLN A 364 43.47 -21.94 -4.98
N VAL A 365 43.23 -23.04 -5.66
CA VAL A 365 44.05 -24.28 -5.61
C VAL A 365 44.79 -24.41 -6.93
N ASN A 366 46.11 -24.54 -6.87
CA ASN A 366 46.96 -24.87 -8.02
C ASN A 366 47.47 -26.31 -7.88
N LEU A 367 47.09 -27.15 -8.82
CA LEU A 367 47.52 -28.55 -8.95
C LEU A 367 48.54 -28.62 -10.11
N GLN A 368 49.78 -28.84 -9.78
CA GLN A 368 50.89 -28.71 -10.75
C GLN A 368 51.59 -30.06 -10.99
N GLU A 369 52.03 -30.27 -12.22
CA GLU A 369 52.78 -31.44 -12.63
C GLU A 369 52.05 -32.76 -12.38
N TYR A 370 51.05 -33.05 -13.22
CA TYR A 370 50.29 -34.30 -13.15
C TYR A 370 51.18 -35.52 -13.25
N LYS A 371 51.13 -36.41 -12.24
CA LYS A 371 52.10 -37.50 -12.04
C LYS A 371 52.06 -38.58 -13.10
N PHE A 372 50.86 -38.86 -13.66
CA PHE A 372 50.62 -39.98 -14.53
C PHE A 372 50.81 -39.69 -16.05
N ASN A 373 51.32 -38.49 -16.37
CA ASN A 373 51.73 -38.08 -17.72
C ASN A 373 53.10 -37.38 -17.68
N ALA A 374 54.16 -38.18 -17.59
CA ALA A 374 55.51 -37.66 -17.46
C ALA A 374 56.05 -36.95 -18.73
N LYS A 375 55.45 -37.15 -19.90
CA LYS A 375 55.86 -36.55 -21.18
C LYS A 375 55.28 -35.17 -21.40
N ASP A 376 54.11 -34.90 -20.80
CA ASP A 376 53.41 -33.62 -20.91
C ASP A 376 52.68 -33.31 -19.61
N PRO A 377 53.41 -32.91 -18.57
CA PRO A 377 52.83 -32.58 -17.27
C PRO A 377 52.00 -31.29 -17.35
N PHE A 378 50.74 -31.34 -16.96
CA PHE A 378 49.83 -30.21 -16.98
C PHE A 378 49.52 -29.68 -15.57
N THR A 379 49.02 -28.43 -15.54
CA THR A 379 48.55 -27.74 -14.33
C THR A 379 47.05 -27.44 -14.43
N ILE A 380 46.39 -27.48 -13.27
CA ILE A 380 44.98 -27.10 -13.11
C ILE A 380 44.88 -25.99 -12.04
N HIS A 381 44.03 -25.04 -12.33
CA HIS A 381 43.72 -23.93 -11.42
C HIS A 381 42.20 -23.97 -11.10
N ALA A 382 41.89 -24.18 -9.84
CA ALA A 382 40.55 -24.04 -9.35
C ALA A 382 40.43 -22.74 -8.51
N GLN A 383 39.42 -21.95 -8.76
CA GLN A 383 39.21 -20.68 -8.07
C GLN A 383 37.73 -20.50 -7.66
N LEU A 384 37.53 -19.96 -6.47
CA LEU A 384 36.27 -19.47 -5.95
C LEU A 384 36.48 -18.00 -5.54
N MET A 385 35.73 -17.08 -6.15
CA MET A 385 35.94 -15.64 -6.00
C MET A 385 34.65 -14.93 -5.61
N PHE A 386 34.73 -14.02 -4.66
CA PHE A 386 33.68 -13.06 -4.27
C PHE A 386 34.06 -11.66 -4.69
N ASN A 387 33.23 -11.00 -5.51
CA ASN A 387 33.40 -9.63 -5.97
C ASN A 387 32.35 -8.74 -5.29
N PHE A 388 32.76 -7.63 -4.70
CA PHE A 388 31.88 -6.70 -3.98
C PHE A 388 31.65 -5.44 -4.82
N HIS A 389 30.46 -5.33 -5.40
CA HIS A 389 29.99 -4.17 -6.15
C HIS A 389 29.29 -3.16 -5.22
N PRO A 390 28.94 -1.94 -5.68
CA PRO A 390 28.29 -0.94 -4.81
C PRO A 390 27.02 -1.39 -4.10
N TYR A 391 26.18 -2.23 -4.74
CA TYR A 391 24.87 -2.62 -4.22
C TYR A 391 24.62 -4.13 -4.15
N LYS A 392 25.57 -4.94 -4.64
CA LYS A 392 25.49 -6.40 -4.66
C LYS A 392 26.86 -7.02 -4.55
N TYR A 393 26.90 -8.31 -4.24
CA TYR A 393 28.09 -9.11 -4.41
C TYR A 393 27.88 -10.22 -5.43
N GLU A 394 28.95 -10.66 -6.05
CA GLU A 394 28.97 -11.70 -7.07
C GLU A 394 29.92 -12.82 -6.63
N VAL A 395 29.47 -14.06 -6.79
CA VAL A 395 30.30 -15.26 -6.56
C VAL A 395 30.62 -15.90 -7.92
N LYS A 396 31.89 -15.97 -8.27
CA LYS A 396 32.39 -16.62 -9.48
C LYS A 396 33.06 -17.94 -9.15
N TYR A 397 32.67 -19.00 -9.87
CA TYR A 397 33.19 -20.35 -9.68
C TYR A 397 32.93 -21.20 -10.92
N ALA A 398 33.87 -22.10 -11.27
CA ALA A 398 33.68 -23.12 -12.31
C ALA A 398 33.03 -22.61 -13.62
N ASN A 399 33.41 -21.41 -14.09
CA ASN A 399 32.81 -20.68 -15.22
C ASN A 399 31.32 -20.32 -15.06
N LYS A 400 30.81 -20.30 -13.82
CA LYS A 400 29.50 -19.85 -13.43
C LYS A 400 29.58 -18.58 -12.56
N LYS A 401 28.46 -17.89 -12.41
CA LYS A 401 28.30 -16.78 -11.46
C LYS A 401 26.95 -16.79 -10.81
N ILE A 402 26.88 -16.32 -9.56
CA ILE A 402 25.67 -15.99 -8.80
C ILE A 402 25.81 -14.55 -8.32
N GLU A 403 24.72 -13.80 -8.38
CA GLU A 403 24.65 -12.43 -7.84
C GLU A 403 23.64 -12.40 -6.70
N LYS A 404 23.97 -11.70 -5.60
CA LYS A 404 23.13 -11.49 -4.42
C LYS A 404 23.18 -10.02 -4.02
N ASN A 405 22.05 -9.48 -3.53
CA ASN A 405 22.05 -8.16 -2.92
C ASN A 405 22.67 -8.21 -1.53
N TYR A 406 23.19 -7.08 -1.04
CA TYR A 406 23.60 -6.99 0.35
C TYR A 406 22.41 -7.26 1.29
N GLY A 407 22.64 -8.02 2.35
CA GLY A 407 21.60 -8.54 3.26
C GLY A 407 21.05 -9.92 2.87
N GLU A 408 21.35 -10.43 1.65
CA GLU A 408 21.05 -11.80 1.24
C GLU A 408 22.31 -12.66 1.34
N LEU A 409 22.28 -13.67 2.19
CA LEU A 409 23.39 -14.64 2.33
C LEU A 409 23.17 -15.84 1.41
N LEU A 410 24.26 -16.52 1.02
CA LEU A 410 24.17 -17.83 0.40
C LEU A 410 23.65 -18.84 1.43
N ASP A 411 22.60 -19.56 1.07
CA ASP A 411 22.09 -20.63 1.92
C ASP A 411 23.00 -21.89 1.88
N THR A 412 22.70 -22.84 2.74
CA THR A 412 23.53 -24.07 2.89
C THR A 412 23.53 -24.92 1.63
N GLU A 413 22.44 -25.00 0.89
CA GLU A 413 22.36 -25.78 -0.34
C GLU A 413 23.08 -25.08 -1.49
N GLU A 414 22.95 -23.77 -1.62
CA GLU A 414 23.70 -22.98 -2.60
C GLU A 414 25.22 -23.14 -2.37
N ARG A 415 25.69 -23.07 -1.13
CA ARG A 415 27.11 -23.26 -0.77
C ARG A 415 27.62 -24.65 -1.15
N LYS A 416 26.89 -25.69 -0.81
CA LYS A 416 27.25 -27.07 -1.18
C LYS A 416 27.28 -27.26 -2.70
N GLN A 417 26.30 -26.69 -3.41
CA GLN A 417 26.23 -26.81 -4.87
C GLN A 417 27.40 -26.11 -5.56
N ILE A 418 27.80 -24.92 -5.07
CA ILE A 418 28.97 -24.19 -5.59
C ILE A 418 30.24 -25.05 -5.46
N ILE A 419 30.48 -25.63 -4.28
CA ILE A 419 31.66 -26.47 -4.05
C ILE A 419 31.62 -27.74 -4.92
N ALA A 420 30.47 -28.40 -5.03
CA ALA A 420 30.31 -29.57 -5.90
C ALA A 420 30.57 -29.24 -7.38
N ASP A 421 30.14 -28.09 -7.85
CA ASP A 421 30.41 -27.63 -9.22
C ASP A 421 31.89 -27.34 -9.46
N CYS A 422 32.60 -26.76 -8.49
CA CYS A 422 34.04 -26.54 -8.54
C CYS A 422 34.80 -27.89 -8.67
N LEU A 423 34.45 -28.86 -7.85
CA LEU A 423 35.06 -30.20 -7.92
C LEU A 423 34.81 -30.93 -9.24
N LYS A 424 33.55 -30.84 -9.73
CA LYS A 424 33.20 -31.42 -11.04
C LYS A 424 34.00 -30.79 -12.18
N ALA A 425 34.19 -29.48 -12.15
CA ALA A 425 34.99 -28.79 -13.17
C ALA A 425 36.44 -29.19 -13.14
N VAL A 426 37.08 -29.26 -11.96
CA VAL A 426 38.45 -29.76 -11.80
C VAL A 426 38.57 -31.18 -12.33
N PHE A 427 37.67 -32.10 -11.94
CA PHE A 427 37.69 -33.48 -12.37
C PHE A 427 37.49 -33.64 -13.88
N ALA A 428 36.60 -32.85 -14.45
CA ALA A 428 36.39 -32.84 -15.91
C ALA A 428 37.65 -32.38 -16.65
N GLU A 429 38.33 -31.35 -16.17
CA GLU A 429 39.57 -30.85 -16.77
C GLU A 429 40.73 -31.86 -16.65
N ILE A 430 40.83 -32.53 -15.47
CA ILE A 430 41.81 -33.66 -15.33
C ILE A 430 41.56 -34.72 -16.35
N LYS A 431 40.30 -35.20 -16.54
CA LYS A 431 39.95 -36.21 -17.52
C LYS A 431 40.31 -35.82 -18.96
N VAL A 432 40.03 -34.58 -19.34
CA VAL A 432 40.35 -34.07 -20.69
C VAL A 432 41.86 -34.05 -20.91
N LYS A 433 42.61 -33.44 -19.98
CA LYS A 433 44.05 -33.27 -20.12
C LYS A 433 44.87 -34.56 -19.93
N SER A 434 44.35 -35.54 -19.18
CA SER A 434 44.95 -36.87 -19.02
C SER A 434 44.74 -37.82 -20.20
N GLY A 435 43.94 -37.42 -21.20
CA GLY A 435 43.61 -38.27 -22.33
C GLY A 435 42.52 -39.32 -22.06
N ASN A 436 41.99 -39.38 -20.82
CA ASN A 436 40.95 -40.33 -20.41
C ASN A 436 39.52 -39.82 -20.67
N GLY A 437 39.38 -38.77 -21.49
CA GLY A 437 38.08 -38.12 -21.77
C GLY A 437 37.28 -38.71 -22.94
N LYS A 438 37.60 -39.91 -23.39
CA LYS A 438 36.79 -40.64 -24.36
C LYS A 438 36.08 -41.79 -23.67
N TYR A 439 34.88 -41.52 -23.10
CA TYR A 439 33.75 -42.45 -22.97
C TYR A 439 32.47 -41.69 -22.96
#